data_ac603367a135d4911de7cd96134a149c
#
_entry.id   ac603367a135d4911de7cd96134a149c
#
_cell.length_a   1.000
_cell.length_b   1.000
_cell.length_c   1.000
_cell.angle_alpha   90.00
_cell.angle_beta   90.00
_cell.angle_gamma   90.00
#
_symmetry.space_group_name_H-M   'P 1'
#
loop_
_entity.id
_entity.type
_entity.pdbx_description
1 polymer ?
#
loop_
_entity_poly.entity_id
_entity_poly.type
_entity_poly.pdbx_seq_one_letter_code
_entity_poly.pdbx_strand_id
1 'polypeptide(L)'
;GPLHIMSASIESNGRRLGRLLLLHDMRFIQQRSSDTKRYVFYLFAGLTAVISLVTVLVAHFSWKEWVAGVRAMVKGERLLSPLTQEQHAPELQPLAKDLRSLVQALETDRRMRDETQISWSPTSLKSILHEQFSGDQVLIVSNRQPYAHFWQDQKIVVQVPASGLVSALEPVMRACSGTWVAHGNGSADREVVDGRNHVGVPPAHPTYEIRRVWLTAEEEAGYYYGFANEGLWPLCHIAHVRPTFRSSDWKHYVAVNERFAQAVYEEATTDNPVVLVQDYHLALVPKLIRDRLPTATIIMFWHIPWANAESFGICPWRQEILEGLLGSSILGFHTRVHCNYFVDCVYRILEA
;
A
#
# COMPACT_ATOMS: atom_id res chain seq x y z
N GLY A 1 26.08 -16.68 60.65
CA GLY A 1 25.13 -17.13 59.61
C GLY A 1 23.71 -16.95 60.08
N PRO A 2 22.71 -17.00 59.23
CA PRO A 2 21.32 -16.84 59.64
C PRO A 2 20.89 -18.04 60.48
N LEU A 3 20.40 -17.77 61.67
CA LEU A 3 19.85 -18.73 62.60
C LEU A 3 18.34 -18.62 62.58
N HIS A 4 17.66 -19.75 62.38
CA HIS A 4 16.22 -19.82 62.55
C HIS A 4 15.93 -20.22 63.99
N ILE A 5 15.21 -19.34 64.70
CA ILE A 5 14.91 -19.54 66.13
C ILE A 5 13.41 -19.87 66.22
N MET A 6 13.09 -21.07 66.63
CA MET A 6 11.72 -21.45 67.01
C MET A 6 11.61 -21.48 68.50
N SER A 7 10.56 -20.90 69.06
CA SER A 7 10.29 -20.98 70.50
C SER A 7 8.92 -21.63 70.70
N ALA A 8 8.92 -22.64 71.59
CA ALA A 8 7.68 -23.28 72.02
C ALA A 8 7.57 -23.19 73.58
N SER A 9 6.38 -22.88 74.06
CA SER A 9 6.12 -22.86 75.48
C SER A 9 5.97 -24.30 76.01
N ILE A 10 6.60 -24.64 77.05
CA ILE A 10 6.43 -25.93 77.75
C ILE A 10 5.44 -25.69 78.88
N GLU A 11 4.27 -26.31 78.79
CA GLU A 11 3.25 -26.23 79.82
C GLU A 11 2.93 -27.65 80.38
N SER A 12 2.77 -27.76 81.70
CA SER A 12 2.29 -28.95 82.35
C SER A 12 1.24 -28.55 83.38
N ASN A 13 0.08 -29.20 83.35
CA ASN A 13 -1.01 -28.93 84.25
C ASN A 13 -1.43 -27.45 84.36
N GLY A 14 -1.44 -26.72 83.20
CA GLY A 14 -1.83 -25.30 83.13
C GLY A 14 -0.75 -24.32 83.72
N ARG A 15 0.38 -24.82 84.08
CA ARG A 15 1.51 -24.00 84.53
C ARG A 15 2.60 -23.96 83.47
N ARG A 16 3.07 -22.79 83.14
CA ARG A 16 4.18 -22.54 82.20
C ARG A 16 5.47 -22.90 82.85
N LEU A 17 6.12 -23.99 82.42
CA LEU A 17 7.35 -24.52 83.01
C LEU A 17 8.58 -23.89 82.35
N GLY A 18 8.52 -23.40 81.19
CA GLY A 18 9.62 -22.81 80.45
C GLY A 18 9.39 -22.54 78.98
N ARG A 19 10.41 -22.13 78.28
CA ARG A 19 10.43 -21.99 76.83
C ARG A 19 11.51 -22.88 76.22
N LEU A 20 11.17 -23.71 75.30
CA LEU A 20 12.14 -24.43 74.49
C LEU A 20 12.54 -23.52 73.31
N LEU A 21 13.80 -23.26 73.17
CA LEU A 21 14.40 -22.53 72.06
C LEU A 21 15.16 -23.53 71.19
N LEU A 22 14.67 -23.70 69.95
CA LEU A 22 15.34 -24.51 68.95
C LEU A 22 16.09 -23.56 68.00
N LEU A 23 17.41 -23.72 67.98
CA LEU A 23 18.30 -22.96 67.13
C LEU A 23 18.73 -23.82 65.97
N HIS A 24 18.26 -23.43 64.75
CA HIS A 24 18.62 -24.12 63.52
C HIS A 24 19.64 -23.29 62.76
N ASP A 25 20.80 -23.85 62.46
CA ASP A 25 21.79 -23.22 61.60
C ASP A 25 21.32 -23.40 60.11
N MET A 26 20.93 -22.30 59.47
CA MET A 26 20.42 -22.29 58.11
C MET A 26 21.53 -22.25 57.04
N ARG A 27 22.80 -22.24 57.43
CA ARG A 27 23.94 -22.15 56.46
C ARG A 27 23.91 -23.27 55.43
N PHE A 28 23.65 -24.50 55.87
CA PHE A 28 23.62 -25.65 54.98
C PHE A 28 22.48 -25.55 53.94
N ILE A 29 21.30 -25.09 54.34
CA ILE A 29 20.14 -24.93 53.45
C ILE A 29 20.38 -23.80 52.45
N GLN A 30 20.98 -22.68 52.90
CA GLN A 30 21.30 -21.56 52.03
C GLN A 30 22.39 -21.90 51.01
N GLN A 31 23.42 -22.62 51.43
CA GLN A 31 24.51 -23.04 50.56
C GLN A 31 23.99 -24.03 49.49
N ARG A 32 23.19 -25.01 49.90
CA ARG A 32 22.55 -25.96 48.96
C ARG A 32 21.57 -25.27 48.00
N SER A 33 20.81 -24.30 48.49
CA SER A 33 19.89 -23.49 47.62
C SER A 33 20.68 -22.66 46.62
N SER A 34 21.80 -22.04 47.01
CA SER A 34 22.67 -21.28 46.13
C SER A 34 23.30 -22.15 45.03
N ASP A 35 23.82 -23.31 45.45
CA ASP A 35 24.42 -24.26 44.50
C ASP A 35 23.36 -24.82 43.50
N THR A 36 22.19 -25.18 44.02
CA THR A 36 21.07 -25.61 43.14
C THR A 36 20.67 -24.52 42.12
N LYS A 37 20.58 -23.26 42.54
CA LYS A 37 20.29 -22.13 41.65
C LYS A 37 21.37 -21.98 40.58
N ARG A 38 22.66 -22.12 40.94
CA ARG A 38 23.78 -22.09 39.97
C ARG A 38 23.70 -23.23 38.97
N TYR A 39 23.44 -24.47 39.41
CA TYR A 39 23.30 -25.60 38.52
C TYR A 39 22.12 -25.45 37.56
N VAL A 40 20.97 -25.00 38.06
CA VAL A 40 19.80 -24.72 37.22
C VAL A 40 20.10 -23.63 36.19
N PHE A 41 20.77 -22.55 36.62
CA PHE A 41 21.17 -21.47 35.71
C PHE A 41 22.10 -21.97 34.58
N TYR A 42 23.16 -22.73 34.94
CA TYR A 42 24.07 -23.28 33.93
C TYR A 42 23.39 -24.30 33.01
N LEU A 43 22.47 -25.10 33.53
CA LEU A 43 21.68 -26.03 32.74
C LEU A 43 20.85 -25.29 31.70
N PHE A 44 20.11 -24.26 32.14
CA PHE A 44 19.29 -23.47 31.19
C PHE A 44 20.16 -22.71 30.21
N ALA A 45 21.27 -22.12 30.63
CA ALA A 45 22.20 -21.42 29.74
C ALA A 45 22.78 -22.37 28.69
N GLY A 46 23.20 -23.57 29.09
CA GLY A 46 23.70 -24.60 28.20
C GLY A 46 22.65 -25.09 27.22
N LEU A 47 21.42 -25.34 27.68
CA LEU A 47 20.31 -25.75 26.82
C LEU A 47 19.96 -24.67 25.81
N THR A 48 19.89 -23.41 26.26
CA THR A 48 19.61 -22.28 25.37
C THR A 48 20.70 -22.13 24.29
N ALA A 49 21.96 -22.27 24.66
CA ALA A 49 23.10 -22.21 23.73
C ALA A 49 23.00 -23.34 22.66
N VAL A 50 22.66 -24.56 23.08
CA VAL A 50 22.51 -25.71 22.16
C VAL A 50 21.33 -25.49 21.21
N ILE A 51 20.17 -25.07 21.72
CA ILE A 51 18.99 -24.79 20.88
C ILE A 51 19.30 -23.67 19.89
N SER A 52 19.94 -22.58 20.33
CA SER A 52 20.32 -21.48 19.44
C SER A 52 21.30 -21.94 18.36
N LEU A 53 22.29 -22.74 18.71
CA LEU A 53 23.24 -23.29 17.74
C LEU A 53 22.55 -24.18 16.70
N VAL A 54 21.69 -25.09 17.14
CA VAL A 54 20.92 -25.97 16.24
C VAL A 54 20.02 -25.14 15.32
N THR A 55 19.31 -24.14 15.86
CA THR A 55 18.45 -23.26 15.08
C THR A 55 19.23 -22.50 14.01
N VAL A 56 20.39 -21.94 14.35
CA VAL A 56 21.26 -21.23 13.39
C VAL A 56 21.78 -22.18 12.31
N LEU A 57 22.21 -23.38 12.68
CA LEU A 57 22.68 -24.37 11.71
C LEU A 57 21.58 -24.80 10.75
N VAL A 58 20.39 -25.13 11.26
CA VAL A 58 19.24 -25.51 10.42
C VAL A 58 18.85 -24.35 9.51
N ALA A 59 18.75 -23.14 10.02
CA ALA A 59 18.43 -21.96 9.22
C ALA A 59 19.50 -21.72 8.12
N HIS A 60 20.77 -21.87 8.45
CA HIS A 60 21.87 -21.66 7.50
C HIS A 60 21.87 -22.69 6.34
N PHE A 61 21.64 -23.95 6.63
CA PHE A 61 21.58 -25.00 5.62
C PHE A 61 20.31 -24.87 4.77
N SER A 62 19.15 -24.66 5.40
CA SER A 62 17.89 -24.44 4.68
C SER A 62 17.96 -23.22 3.75
N TRP A 63 18.57 -22.12 4.21
CA TRP A 63 18.73 -20.91 3.41
C TRP A 63 19.62 -21.13 2.18
N LYS A 64 20.75 -21.83 2.33
CA LYS A 64 21.64 -22.15 1.21
C LYS A 64 20.96 -22.99 0.13
N GLU A 65 20.23 -24.02 0.53
CA GLU A 65 19.50 -24.88 -0.41
C GLU A 65 18.37 -24.12 -1.09
N TRP A 66 17.66 -23.27 -0.34
CA TRP A 66 16.60 -22.45 -0.89
C TRP A 66 17.12 -21.43 -1.93
N VAL A 67 18.18 -20.69 -1.60
CA VAL A 67 18.81 -19.72 -2.51
C VAL A 67 19.38 -20.42 -3.76
N ALA A 68 19.98 -21.60 -3.60
CA ALA A 68 20.47 -22.40 -4.75
C ALA A 68 19.31 -22.85 -5.65
N GLY A 69 18.18 -23.28 -5.06
CA GLY A 69 16.98 -23.68 -5.79
C GLY A 69 16.35 -22.51 -6.56
N VAL A 70 16.20 -21.35 -5.93
CA VAL A 70 15.68 -20.12 -6.58
C VAL A 70 16.63 -19.66 -7.69
N ARG A 71 17.95 -19.68 -7.46
CA ARG A 71 18.93 -19.28 -8.48
C ARG A 71 18.94 -20.22 -9.69
N ALA A 72 18.77 -21.53 -9.48
CA ALA A 72 18.67 -22.52 -10.56
C ALA A 72 17.36 -22.35 -11.38
N MET A 73 16.25 -21.95 -10.71
CA MET A 73 14.98 -21.62 -11.39
C MET A 73 15.12 -20.33 -12.23
N VAL A 74 15.73 -19.29 -11.69
CA VAL A 74 15.92 -18.00 -12.40
C VAL A 74 16.86 -18.15 -13.60
N LYS A 75 17.85 -19.06 -13.52
CA LYS A 75 18.80 -19.31 -14.63
C LYS A 75 18.26 -20.28 -15.70
N GLY A 76 17.07 -20.83 -15.53
CA GLY A 76 16.48 -21.74 -16.51
C GLY A 76 17.17 -23.12 -16.63
N GLU A 77 18.18 -23.41 -15.80
CA GLU A 77 19.02 -24.62 -15.91
C GLU A 77 18.30 -25.91 -15.50
N ARG A 78 17.09 -25.84 -14.93
CA ARG A 78 16.30 -26.99 -14.47
C ARG A 78 14.93 -27.19 -15.16
N LEU A 79 14.65 -26.49 -16.23
CA LEU A 79 13.37 -26.63 -16.96
C LEU A 79 13.36 -27.89 -17.87
N LEU A 80 14.50 -28.57 -18.07
CA LEU A 80 14.65 -29.69 -19.00
C LEU A 80 14.96 -31.06 -18.36
N SER A 81 15.00 -31.17 -17.03
CA SER A 81 15.18 -32.48 -16.38
C SER A 81 13.87 -32.92 -15.74
N PRO A 82 13.37 -34.12 -16.05
CA PRO A 82 12.26 -34.72 -15.32
C PRO A 82 12.70 -34.91 -13.88
N LEU A 83 12.03 -34.19 -12.96
CA LEU A 83 12.26 -34.32 -11.53
C LEU A 83 11.98 -35.76 -11.12
N THR A 84 13.02 -36.49 -10.81
CA THR A 84 12.94 -37.71 -10.02
C THR A 84 12.20 -37.34 -8.72
N GLN A 85 11.04 -37.93 -8.59
CA GLN A 85 10.21 -37.97 -7.41
C GLN A 85 11.09 -38.45 -6.25
N GLU A 86 11.22 -37.67 -5.23
CA GLU A 86 11.60 -38.03 -3.88
C GLU A 86 12.52 -36.95 -3.25
N GLN A 87 12.05 -36.42 -2.16
CA GLN A 87 12.72 -35.58 -1.17
C GLN A 87 12.54 -34.04 -1.27
N HIS A 88 11.30 -33.56 -1.27
CA HIS A 88 11.03 -32.18 -0.82
C HIS A 88 9.87 -32.20 0.17
N ALA A 89 10.02 -31.49 1.28
CA ALA A 89 9.01 -31.39 2.32
C ALA A 89 7.64 -31.02 1.72
N PRO A 90 6.58 -31.78 2.03
CA PRO A 90 5.24 -31.59 1.43
C PRO A 90 4.68 -30.18 1.65
N GLU A 91 5.20 -29.44 2.63
CA GLU A 91 4.80 -28.09 2.97
C GLU A 91 5.22 -27.02 1.93
N LEU A 92 6.21 -27.30 1.08
CA LEU A 92 6.72 -26.34 0.08
C LEU A 92 6.12 -26.55 -1.32
N GLN A 93 5.34 -27.61 -1.54
CA GLN A 93 4.71 -27.88 -2.84
C GLN A 93 3.71 -26.79 -3.29
N PRO A 94 2.87 -26.20 -2.42
CA PRO A 94 1.98 -25.13 -2.82
C PRO A 94 2.75 -23.90 -3.30
N LEU A 95 3.80 -23.50 -2.58
CA LEU A 95 4.63 -22.35 -2.92
C LEU A 95 5.38 -22.54 -4.24
N ALA A 96 5.90 -23.76 -4.50
CA ALA A 96 6.54 -24.09 -5.75
C ALA A 96 5.57 -24.11 -6.94
N LYS A 97 4.31 -24.48 -6.71
CA LYS A 97 3.25 -24.43 -7.71
C LYS A 97 2.86 -22.98 -8.03
N ASP A 98 2.71 -22.16 -6.99
CA ASP A 98 2.37 -20.73 -7.15
C ASP A 98 3.50 -19.97 -7.85
N LEU A 99 4.76 -20.26 -7.52
CA LEU A 99 5.91 -19.67 -8.20
C LEU A 99 5.98 -20.09 -9.68
N ARG A 100 5.68 -21.37 -10.01
CA ARG A 100 5.61 -21.82 -11.40
C ARG A 100 4.49 -21.15 -12.17
N SER A 101 3.31 -21.01 -11.56
CA SER A 101 2.19 -20.32 -12.21
C SER A 101 2.50 -18.85 -12.46
N LEU A 102 3.21 -18.20 -11.53
CA LEU A 102 3.67 -16.81 -11.68
C LEU A 102 4.72 -16.68 -12.80
N VAL A 103 5.71 -17.58 -12.84
CA VAL A 103 6.73 -17.60 -13.91
C VAL A 103 6.09 -17.87 -15.28
N GLN A 104 5.16 -18.83 -15.36
CA GLN A 104 4.41 -19.09 -16.58
C GLN A 104 3.54 -17.92 -17.02
N ALA A 105 2.89 -17.25 -16.08
CA ALA A 105 2.11 -16.03 -16.36
C ALA A 105 3.01 -14.91 -16.89
N LEU A 106 4.18 -14.71 -16.27
CA LEU A 106 5.18 -13.72 -16.73
C LEU A 106 5.79 -14.08 -18.09
N GLU A 107 6.06 -15.36 -18.35
CA GLU A 107 6.56 -15.82 -19.66
C GLU A 107 5.49 -15.68 -20.74
N THR A 108 4.22 -15.95 -20.41
CA THR A 108 3.10 -15.77 -21.35
C THR A 108 2.89 -14.28 -21.65
N ASP A 109 2.96 -13.43 -20.62
CA ASP A 109 2.87 -11.98 -20.76
C ASP A 109 4.07 -11.42 -21.58
N ARG A 110 5.25 -11.96 -21.37
CA ARG A 110 6.46 -11.62 -22.14
C ARG A 110 6.34 -12.07 -23.60
N ARG A 111 5.83 -13.28 -23.87
CA ARG A 111 5.60 -13.76 -25.25
C ARG A 111 4.55 -12.95 -25.97
N MET A 112 3.45 -12.59 -25.30
CA MET A 112 2.44 -11.69 -25.87
C MET A 112 2.99 -10.30 -26.17
N ARG A 113 3.96 -9.81 -25.38
CA ARG A 113 4.68 -8.54 -25.67
C ARG A 113 5.66 -8.69 -26.84
N ASP A 114 6.35 -9.82 -26.94
CA ASP A 114 7.31 -10.07 -28.04
C ASP A 114 6.59 -10.31 -29.39
N GLU A 115 5.39 -10.88 -29.39
CA GLU A 115 4.58 -11.09 -30.59
C GLU A 115 4.02 -9.78 -31.17
N THR A 116 3.87 -8.74 -30.34
CA THR A 116 3.41 -7.41 -30.81
C THR A 116 4.54 -6.50 -31.28
N GLN A 117 5.82 -6.85 -31.10
CA GLN A 117 7.01 -6.06 -31.51
C GLN A 117 6.93 -4.55 -31.25
N ILE A 118 6.10 -4.11 -30.30
CA ILE A 118 6.00 -2.71 -29.95
C ILE A 118 7.11 -2.40 -28.94
N SER A 119 8.18 -1.81 -29.43
CA SER A 119 9.17 -1.16 -28.57
C SER A 119 8.52 0.02 -27.86
N TRP A 120 8.20 -0.12 -26.58
CA TRP A 120 7.59 0.95 -25.78
C TRP A 120 8.61 2.09 -25.61
N SER A 121 8.52 3.08 -26.48
CA SER A 121 9.25 4.34 -26.43
C SER A 121 8.26 5.50 -26.38
N PRO A 122 8.68 6.69 -25.94
CA PRO A 122 7.82 7.89 -26.03
C PRO A 122 7.27 8.12 -27.42
N THR A 123 8.05 7.83 -28.46
CA THR A 123 7.65 7.97 -29.86
C THR A 123 6.60 6.95 -30.25
N SER A 124 6.76 5.67 -29.86
CA SER A 124 5.77 4.62 -30.12
C SER A 124 4.45 4.89 -29.40
N LEU A 125 4.53 5.37 -28.14
CA LEU A 125 3.35 5.75 -27.39
C LEU A 125 2.58 6.90 -28.04
N LYS A 126 3.30 7.93 -28.50
CA LYS A 126 2.72 9.07 -29.22
C LYS A 126 2.07 8.63 -30.53
N SER A 127 2.72 7.73 -31.28
CA SER A 127 2.18 7.16 -32.53
C SER A 127 0.89 6.38 -32.27
N ILE A 128 0.89 5.51 -31.27
CA ILE A 128 -0.29 4.70 -30.89
C ILE A 128 -1.45 5.60 -30.45
N LEU A 129 -1.17 6.59 -29.61
CA LEU A 129 -2.20 7.54 -29.17
C LEU A 129 -2.78 8.32 -30.35
N HIS A 130 -1.91 8.74 -31.29
CA HIS A 130 -2.36 9.45 -32.48
C HIS A 130 -3.16 8.56 -33.42
N GLU A 131 -2.73 7.32 -33.66
CA GLU A 131 -3.36 6.37 -34.60
C GLU A 131 -4.60 5.72 -34.01
N GLN A 132 -4.59 5.34 -32.75
CA GLN A 132 -5.68 4.59 -32.10
C GLN A 132 -6.75 5.50 -31.46
N PHE A 133 -6.35 6.69 -31.00
CA PHE A 133 -7.24 7.64 -30.34
C PHE A 133 -7.43 8.92 -31.13
N SER A 134 -7.15 8.90 -32.45
CA SER A 134 -7.41 10.00 -33.40
C SER A 134 -6.70 11.32 -33.02
N GLY A 135 -5.57 11.26 -32.36
CA GLY A 135 -4.83 12.43 -31.91
C GLY A 135 -5.45 13.13 -30.70
N ASP A 136 -6.24 12.40 -29.92
CA ASP A 136 -6.99 12.95 -28.82
C ASP A 136 -6.10 13.50 -27.70
N GLN A 137 -6.62 14.53 -27.05
CA GLN A 137 -5.99 15.16 -25.90
C GLN A 137 -5.86 14.17 -24.74
N VAL A 138 -4.69 14.16 -24.08
CA VAL A 138 -4.43 13.35 -22.88
C VAL A 138 -4.47 14.26 -21.65
N LEU A 139 -5.33 13.92 -20.71
CA LEU A 139 -5.46 14.58 -19.41
C LEU A 139 -5.15 13.58 -18.30
N ILE A 140 -4.25 13.92 -17.36
CA ILE A 140 -4.04 13.16 -16.13
C ILE A 140 -4.70 13.93 -14.99
N VAL A 141 -5.38 13.19 -14.11
CA VAL A 141 -6.04 13.76 -12.92
C VAL A 141 -5.58 13.01 -11.69
N SER A 142 -4.91 13.69 -10.78
CA SER A 142 -4.47 13.09 -9.51
C SER A 142 -4.47 14.10 -8.37
N ASN A 143 -4.62 13.64 -7.14
CA ASN A 143 -4.47 14.52 -6.00
C ASN A 143 -3.02 15.06 -5.88
N ARG A 144 -2.03 14.21 -6.12
CA ARG A 144 -0.61 14.57 -6.05
C ARG A 144 -0.11 15.16 -7.35
N GLN A 145 0.57 16.30 -7.24
CA GLN A 145 1.22 16.96 -8.38
C GLN A 145 2.61 16.41 -8.67
N PRO A 146 3.08 16.42 -9.94
CA PRO A 146 4.43 15.96 -10.31
C PRO A 146 5.54 16.94 -9.93
N TYR A 147 5.25 18.23 -9.87
CA TYR A 147 6.16 19.29 -9.46
C TYR A 147 5.48 20.22 -8.47
N ALA A 148 6.10 20.45 -7.32
CA ALA A 148 5.62 21.36 -6.29
C ALA A 148 6.64 22.50 -6.11
N HIS A 149 6.16 23.72 -5.89
CA HIS A 149 6.99 24.91 -5.72
C HIS A 149 6.88 25.38 -4.27
N PHE A 150 8.02 25.58 -3.63
CA PHE A 150 8.11 25.99 -2.23
C PHE A 150 9.00 27.23 -2.09
N TRP A 151 8.66 28.09 -1.15
CA TRP A 151 9.54 29.16 -0.70
C TRP A 151 10.64 28.58 0.17
N GLN A 152 11.90 28.82 -0.20
CA GLN A 152 13.08 28.50 0.58
C GLN A 152 14.06 29.69 0.47
N ASP A 153 14.45 30.32 1.59
CA ASP A 153 15.36 31.47 1.65
C ASP A 153 15.01 32.57 0.64
N GLN A 154 13.74 32.98 0.58
CA GLN A 154 13.18 33.96 -0.35
C GLN A 154 13.33 33.61 -1.86
N LYS A 155 13.59 32.35 -2.16
CA LYS A 155 13.63 31.83 -3.53
C LYS A 155 12.59 30.73 -3.71
N ILE A 156 12.07 30.62 -4.91
CA ILE A 156 11.16 29.52 -5.24
C ILE A 156 12.02 28.33 -5.67
N VAL A 157 11.86 27.21 -4.94
CA VAL A 157 12.53 25.94 -5.21
C VAL A 157 11.50 24.94 -5.69
N VAL A 158 11.85 24.23 -6.77
CA VAL A 158 11.03 23.16 -7.32
C VAL A 158 11.40 21.84 -6.67
N GLN A 159 10.41 21.12 -6.17
CA GLN A 159 10.57 19.77 -5.66
C GLN A 159 9.78 18.79 -6.52
N VAL A 160 10.42 17.70 -6.88
CA VAL A 160 9.79 16.55 -7.52
C VAL A 160 9.46 15.54 -6.40
N PRO A 161 8.19 15.37 -6.06
CA PRO A 161 7.83 14.42 -5.00
C PRO A 161 8.25 13.00 -5.38
N ALA A 162 8.91 12.30 -4.47
CA ALA A 162 9.21 10.88 -4.64
C ALA A 162 7.88 10.09 -4.68
N SER A 163 7.45 9.68 -5.86
CA SER A 163 6.16 9.02 -6.07
C SER A 163 6.22 8.05 -7.25
N GLY A 164 5.85 6.79 -7.01
CA GLY A 164 5.71 5.80 -8.08
C GLY A 164 4.71 6.23 -9.15
N LEU A 165 3.65 6.94 -8.77
CA LEU A 165 2.67 7.50 -9.68
C LEU A 165 3.31 8.48 -10.67
N VAL A 166 4.07 9.45 -10.16
CA VAL A 166 4.76 10.45 -10.99
C VAL A 166 5.77 9.78 -11.91
N SER A 167 6.60 8.87 -11.36
CA SER A 167 7.61 8.14 -12.16
C SER A 167 6.99 7.30 -13.29
N ALA A 168 5.78 6.77 -13.08
CA ALA A 168 5.08 5.98 -14.09
C ALA A 168 4.40 6.83 -15.17
N LEU A 169 3.80 7.96 -14.80
CA LEU A 169 2.94 8.74 -15.70
C LEU A 169 3.67 9.93 -16.36
N GLU A 170 4.73 10.45 -15.76
CA GLU A 170 5.48 11.57 -16.35
C GLU A 170 6.04 11.29 -17.75
N PRO A 171 6.60 10.09 -18.05
CA PRO A 171 7.00 9.75 -19.41
C PRO A 171 5.85 9.81 -20.41
N VAL A 172 4.63 9.43 -20.01
CA VAL A 172 3.43 9.53 -20.85
C VAL A 172 3.12 10.99 -21.15
N MET A 173 3.11 11.84 -20.11
CA MET A 173 2.82 13.27 -20.29
C MET A 173 3.85 13.97 -21.17
N ARG A 174 5.11 13.66 -20.99
CA ARG A 174 6.19 14.20 -21.86
C ARG A 174 6.04 13.77 -23.32
N ALA A 175 5.54 12.54 -23.56
CA ALA A 175 5.30 12.04 -24.92
C ALA A 175 4.08 12.69 -25.56
N CYS A 176 3.00 12.92 -24.79
CA CYS A 176 1.72 13.38 -25.31
C CYS A 176 1.53 14.89 -25.28
N SER A 177 2.38 15.64 -24.54
CA SER A 177 2.25 17.09 -24.35
C SER A 177 0.87 17.49 -23.82
N GLY A 178 0.30 16.69 -22.89
CA GLY A 178 -1.04 16.90 -22.35
C GLY A 178 -1.07 17.83 -21.13
N THR A 179 -2.19 17.82 -20.39
CA THR A 179 -2.36 18.59 -19.16
C THR A 179 -2.49 17.65 -17.95
N TRP A 180 -1.77 17.95 -16.87
CA TRP A 180 -1.88 17.24 -15.61
C TRP A 180 -2.66 18.07 -14.58
N VAL A 181 -3.90 17.70 -14.31
CA VAL A 181 -4.75 18.33 -13.32
C VAL A 181 -4.41 17.80 -11.92
N ALA A 182 -3.97 18.67 -11.02
CA ALA A 182 -3.51 18.28 -9.69
C ALA A 182 -3.74 19.35 -8.64
N HIS A 183 -3.81 18.92 -7.35
CA HIS A 183 -3.89 19.86 -6.23
C HIS A 183 -2.57 20.61 -6.06
N GLY A 184 -2.63 21.94 -6.00
CA GLY A 184 -1.51 22.82 -5.70
C GLY A 184 -1.34 22.99 -4.20
N ASN A 185 -0.39 22.26 -3.59
CA ASN A 185 -0.12 22.28 -2.16
C ASN A 185 1.27 22.85 -1.78
N GLY A 186 2.07 23.25 -2.76
CA GLY A 186 3.33 23.93 -2.52
C GLY A 186 3.12 25.39 -2.09
N SER A 187 3.91 25.88 -1.14
CA SER A 187 3.78 27.23 -0.59
C SER A 187 3.96 28.37 -1.59
N ALA A 188 4.62 28.07 -2.73
CA ALA A 188 4.85 29.00 -3.83
C ALA A 188 4.12 28.61 -5.13
N ASP A 189 3.24 27.60 -5.09
CA ASP A 189 2.54 27.14 -6.30
C ASP A 189 1.66 28.22 -6.93
N ARG A 190 1.10 29.12 -6.13
CA ARG A 190 0.27 30.25 -6.61
C ARG A 190 1.07 31.33 -7.34
N GLU A 191 2.35 31.44 -7.04
CA GLU A 191 3.24 32.47 -7.59
C GLU A 191 3.77 32.13 -9.00
N VAL A 192 3.72 30.86 -9.35
CA VAL A 192 4.34 30.36 -10.59
C VAL A 192 3.33 30.03 -11.69
N VAL A 193 2.05 30.09 -11.39
CA VAL A 193 0.98 29.82 -12.36
C VAL A 193 0.57 31.06 -13.12
N ASP A 194 0.09 30.86 -14.33
CA ASP A 194 -0.55 31.90 -15.12
C ASP A 194 -1.98 32.25 -14.65
N GLY A 195 -2.66 33.14 -15.36
CA GLY A 195 -4.05 33.54 -15.06
C GLY A 195 -5.09 32.43 -15.20
N ARG A 196 -4.72 31.27 -15.78
CA ARG A 196 -5.56 30.06 -15.92
C ARG A 196 -5.15 28.96 -14.96
N ASN A 197 -4.23 29.25 -14.01
CA ASN A 197 -3.64 28.32 -13.06
C ASN A 197 -2.76 27.21 -13.71
N HIS A 198 -2.12 27.51 -14.84
CA HIS A 198 -1.18 26.59 -15.48
C HIS A 198 0.27 26.93 -15.17
N VAL A 199 1.09 25.91 -15.16
CA VAL A 199 2.55 26.03 -15.14
C VAL A 199 3.17 24.98 -16.05
N GLY A 200 4.06 25.43 -16.95
CA GLY A 200 4.82 24.53 -17.82
C GLY A 200 5.87 23.74 -17.08
N VAL A 201 5.99 22.46 -17.32
CA VAL A 201 6.93 21.55 -16.67
C VAL A 201 7.54 20.56 -17.66
N PRO A 202 8.78 20.04 -17.39
CA PRO A 202 9.71 20.44 -16.32
C PRO A 202 10.17 21.89 -16.44
N PRO A 203 10.58 22.56 -15.35
CA PRO A 203 10.90 24.00 -15.39
C PRO A 203 12.00 24.39 -16.36
N ALA A 204 13.02 23.52 -16.58
CA ALA A 204 14.12 23.81 -17.49
C ALA A 204 13.70 23.71 -18.97
N HIS A 205 12.85 22.76 -19.32
CA HIS A 205 12.35 22.50 -20.68
C HIS A 205 10.90 22.01 -20.62
N PRO A 206 9.92 22.93 -20.57
CA PRO A 206 8.52 22.57 -20.48
C PRO A 206 8.08 21.71 -21.68
N THR A 207 7.51 20.55 -21.41
CA THR A 207 7.01 19.61 -22.40
C THR A 207 5.51 19.33 -22.24
N TYR A 208 4.96 19.64 -21.08
CA TYR A 208 3.52 19.54 -20.76
C TYR A 208 3.16 20.57 -19.68
N GLU A 209 1.90 20.68 -19.34
CA GLU A 209 1.40 21.66 -18.39
C GLU A 209 0.77 20.99 -17.16
N ILE A 210 0.89 21.64 -16.00
CA ILE A 210 0.11 21.32 -14.81
C ILE A 210 -0.98 22.37 -14.68
N ARG A 211 -2.25 21.93 -14.64
CA ARG A 211 -3.41 22.72 -14.25
C ARG A 211 -3.65 22.54 -12.75
N ARG A 212 -3.47 23.57 -11.97
CA ARG A 212 -3.63 23.49 -10.52
C ARG A 212 -5.06 23.66 -10.07
N VAL A 213 -5.48 22.78 -9.15
CA VAL A 213 -6.74 22.88 -8.42
C VAL A 213 -6.43 23.35 -7.00
N TRP A 214 -7.11 24.39 -6.57
CA TRP A 214 -6.88 24.98 -5.26
C TRP A 214 -7.91 24.47 -4.25
N LEU A 215 -7.44 24.04 -3.09
CA LEU A 215 -8.26 23.63 -1.96
C LEU A 215 -8.00 24.59 -0.79
N THR A 216 -9.01 24.80 0.04
CA THR A 216 -8.83 25.42 1.35
C THR A 216 -8.30 24.39 2.33
N ALA A 217 -7.71 24.82 3.44
CA ALA A 217 -7.24 23.92 4.49
C ALA A 217 -8.37 23.04 5.07
N GLU A 218 -9.59 23.59 5.14
CA GLU A 218 -10.76 22.86 5.60
C GLU A 218 -11.22 21.78 4.60
N GLU A 219 -11.21 22.11 3.31
CA GLU A 219 -11.49 21.14 2.24
C GLU A 219 -10.45 20.02 2.22
N GLU A 220 -9.17 20.35 2.33
CA GLU A 220 -8.10 19.35 2.37
C GLU A 220 -8.25 18.46 3.62
N ALA A 221 -8.55 19.05 4.79
CA ALA A 221 -8.77 18.31 6.02
C ALA A 221 -9.93 17.31 5.89
N GLY A 222 -11.06 17.70 5.33
CA GLY A 222 -12.21 16.82 5.17
C GLY A 222 -12.06 15.81 4.04
N TYR A 223 -11.61 16.27 2.87
CA TYR A 223 -11.46 15.43 1.67
C TYR A 223 -10.32 14.42 1.80
N TYR A 224 -9.08 14.93 2.04
CA TYR A 224 -7.88 14.11 2.00
C TYR A 224 -7.66 13.36 3.30
N TYR A 225 -7.54 14.10 4.43
CA TYR A 225 -7.26 13.46 5.72
C TYR A 225 -8.48 12.74 6.27
N GLY A 226 -9.67 13.33 6.20
CA GLY A 226 -10.92 12.76 6.72
C GLY A 226 -11.42 11.61 5.87
N PHE A 227 -12.16 11.91 4.79
CA PHE A 227 -12.87 10.86 4.04
C PHE A 227 -11.93 9.86 3.37
N ALA A 228 -10.88 10.34 2.70
CA ALA A 228 -9.97 9.44 1.98
C ALA A 228 -9.09 8.62 2.94
N ASN A 229 -8.36 9.26 3.86
CA ASN A 229 -7.34 8.57 4.66
C ASN A 229 -7.85 7.98 5.98
N GLU A 230 -8.83 8.59 6.65
CA GLU A 230 -9.44 8.00 7.85
C GLU A 230 -10.62 7.07 7.52
N GLY A 231 -11.23 7.20 6.34
CA GLY A 231 -12.37 6.40 5.90
C GLY A 231 -12.00 5.31 4.90
N LEU A 232 -11.79 5.69 3.63
CA LEU A 232 -11.59 4.72 2.54
C LEU A 232 -10.31 3.91 2.67
N TRP A 233 -9.20 4.53 3.03
CA TRP A 233 -7.92 3.85 3.10
C TRP A 233 -7.93 2.68 4.09
N PRO A 234 -8.31 2.84 5.39
CA PRO A 234 -8.36 1.73 6.32
C PRO A 234 -9.45 0.71 5.98
N LEU A 235 -10.57 1.15 5.40
CA LEU A 235 -11.62 0.25 4.93
C LEU A 235 -11.10 -0.69 3.85
N CYS A 236 -10.49 -0.17 2.82
CA CYS A 236 -10.02 -0.93 1.67
C CYS A 236 -8.83 -1.83 2.00
N HIS A 237 -7.97 -1.43 2.93
CA HIS A 237 -6.87 -2.26 3.42
C HIS A 237 -7.31 -3.32 4.46
N ILE A 238 -8.57 -3.30 4.90
CA ILE A 238 -9.05 -4.12 6.02
C ILE A 238 -8.08 -3.95 7.22
N ALA A 239 -7.68 -2.69 7.45
CA ALA A 239 -6.75 -2.36 8.53
C ALA A 239 -7.39 -2.60 9.89
N HIS A 240 -6.58 -2.97 10.90
CA HIS A 240 -7.07 -3.18 12.27
C HIS A 240 -7.42 -1.84 12.98
N VAL A 241 -7.70 -0.80 12.21
CA VAL A 241 -8.17 0.50 12.67
C VAL A 241 -9.57 0.69 12.12
N ARG A 242 -10.49 1.12 12.97
CA ARG A 242 -11.88 1.35 12.56
C ARG A 242 -11.95 2.51 11.56
N PRO A 243 -12.49 2.31 10.35
CA PRO A 243 -12.73 3.40 9.40
C PRO A 243 -13.64 4.46 10.02
N THR A 244 -13.30 5.73 9.80
CA THR A 244 -14.10 6.85 10.29
C THR A 244 -14.78 7.55 9.12
N PHE A 245 -16.11 7.64 9.18
CA PHE A 245 -16.92 8.31 8.17
C PHE A 245 -17.75 9.42 8.82
N ARG A 246 -17.53 10.68 8.39
CA ARG A 246 -18.27 11.86 8.83
C ARG A 246 -18.96 12.50 7.63
N SER A 247 -20.20 12.94 7.81
CA SER A 247 -20.94 13.61 6.74
C SER A 247 -20.31 14.94 6.30
N SER A 248 -19.60 15.63 7.21
CA SER A 248 -18.81 16.82 6.86
C SER A 248 -17.70 16.48 5.86
N ASP A 249 -16.93 15.42 6.13
CA ASP A 249 -15.81 15.00 5.29
C ASP A 249 -16.30 14.53 3.91
N TRP A 250 -17.43 13.83 3.88
CA TRP A 250 -18.09 13.45 2.63
C TRP A 250 -18.48 14.66 1.79
N LYS A 251 -19.04 15.71 2.39
CA LYS A 251 -19.37 16.96 1.66
C LYS A 251 -18.14 17.58 1.02
N HIS A 252 -17.01 17.62 1.73
CA HIS A 252 -15.75 18.11 1.17
C HIS A 252 -15.23 17.17 0.06
N TYR A 253 -15.36 15.85 0.25
CA TYR A 253 -14.96 14.88 -0.76
C TYR A 253 -15.75 15.07 -2.07
N VAL A 254 -17.04 15.24 -2.00
CA VAL A 254 -17.91 15.53 -3.17
C VAL A 254 -17.48 16.85 -3.82
N ALA A 255 -17.42 17.95 -3.06
CA ALA A 255 -17.11 19.28 -3.60
C ALA A 255 -15.73 19.33 -4.27
N VAL A 256 -14.73 18.64 -3.70
CA VAL A 256 -13.39 18.56 -4.28
C VAL A 256 -13.41 17.72 -5.57
N ASN A 257 -14.08 16.57 -5.58
CA ASN A 257 -14.22 15.75 -6.80
C ASN A 257 -14.93 16.53 -7.91
N GLU A 258 -15.99 17.29 -7.60
CA GLU A 258 -16.67 18.18 -8.56
C GLU A 258 -15.71 19.24 -9.13
N ARG A 259 -14.88 19.84 -8.28
CA ARG A 259 -13.87 20.83 -8.70
C ARG A 259 -12.81 20.23 -9.64
N PHE A 260 -12.34 19.01 -9.35
CA PHE A 260 -11.43 18.30 -10.23
C PHE A 260 -12.08 17.96 -11.58
N ALA A 261 -13.32 17.47 -11.56
CA ALA A 261 -14.07 17.20 -12.78
C ALA A 261 -14.33 18.47 -13.59
N GLN A 262 -14.64 19.59 -12.94
CA GLN A 262 -14.80 20.89 -13.57
C GLN A 262 -13.50 21.35 -14.25
N ALA A 263 -12.35 21.19 -13.58
CA ALA A 263 -11.05 21.52 -14.16
C ALA A 263 -10.76 20.65 -15.41
N VAL A 264 -11.09 19.37 -15.39
CA VAL A 264 -10.96 18.49 -16.57
C VAL A 264 -11.84 19.00 -17.71
N TYR A 265 -13.07 19.38 -17.42
CA TYR A 265 -13.99 19.92 -18.43
C TYR A 265 -13.47 21.22 -19.04
N GLU A 266 -12.89 22.11 -18.23
CA GLU A 266 -12.29 23.37 -18.69
C GLU A 266 -11.05 23.15 -19.59
N GLU A 267 -10.30 22.07 -19.32
CA GLU A 267 -9.12 21.69 -20.09
C GLU A 267 -9.44 20.88 -21.35
N ALA A 268 -10.62 20.26 -21.43
CA ALA A 268 -11.00 19.47 -22.59
C ALA A 268 -11.14 20.34 -23.83
N THR A 269 -10.31 20.10 -24.83
CA THR A 269 -10.33 20.79 -26.12
C THR A 269 -11.09 19.99 -27.21
N THR A 270 -11.46 18.74 -26.89
CA THR A 270 -12.21 17.83 -27.78
C THR A 270 -13.34 17.18 -26.97
N ASP A 271 -14.32 16.61 -27.66
CA ASP A 271 -15.43 15.90 -27.03
C ASP A 271 -15.05 14.50 -26.53
N ASN A 272 -13.92 13.98 -26.99
CA ASN A 272 -13.43 12.61 -26.71
C ASN A 272 -11.99 12.58 -26.14
N PRO A 273 -11.65 13.39 -25.12
CA PRO A 273 -10.31 13.34 -24.52
C PRO A 273 -10.06 11.97 -23.85
N VAL A 274 -8.77 11.60 -23.77
CA VAL A 274 -8.32 10.48 -22.95
C VAL A 274 -7.99 11.02 -21.55
N VAL A 275 -8.73 10.58 -20.55
CA VAL A 275 -8.60 11.06 -19.17
C VAL A 275 -8.14 9.92 -18.27
N LEU A 276 -6.93 10.07 -17.67
CA LEU A 276 -6.37 9.10 -16.72
C LEU A 276 -6.58 9.61 -15.30
N VAL A 277 -7.61 9.11 -14.63
CA VAL A 277 -7.92 9.46 -13.24
C VAL A 277 -7.19 8.52 -12.29
N GLN A 278 -6.56 9.08 -11.27
CA GLN A 278 -5.67 8.33 -10.38
C GLN A 278 -6.16 8.35 -8.94
N ASP A 279 -6.36 7.13 -8.42
CA ASP A 279 -6.48 6.80 -7.01
C ASP A 279 -7.82 7.15 -6.33
N TYR A 280 -8.03 6.54 -5.16
CA TYR A 280 -9.26 6.56 -4.36
C TYR A 280 -9.71 7.96 -3.88
N HIS A 281 -8.84 8.93 -3.98
CA HIS A 281 -9.18 10.32 -3.68
C HIS A 281 -10.22 10.91 -4.66
N LEU A 282 -10.30 10.37 -5.86
CA LEU A 282 -11.05 10.92 -6.97
C LEU A 282 -12.12 9.93 -7.52
N ALA A 283 -12.71 9.13 -6.62
CA ALA A 283 -13.64 8.07 -7.01
C ALA A 283 -14.92 8.56 -7.73
N LEU A 284 -15.33 9.82 -7.51
CA LEU A 284 -16.52 10.38 -8.15
C LEU A 284 -16.22 11.06 -9.49
N VAL A 285 -14.95 11.42 -9.73
CA VAL A 285 -14.53 12.16 -10.93
C VAL A 285 -14.89 11.45 -12.23
N PRO A 286 -14.75 10.12 -12.40
CA PRO A 286 -15.07 9.46 -13.64
C PRO A 286 -16.53 9.66 -14.07
N LYS A 287 -17.49 9.50 -13.16
CA LYS A 287 -18.90 9.72 -13.47
C LYS A 287 -19.19 11.18 -13.77
N LEU A 288 -18.64 12.09 -12.97
CA LEU A 288 -18.83 13.53 -13.17
C LEU A 288 -18.30 14.00 -14.54
N ILE A 289 -17.19 13.42 -15.01
CA ILE A 289 -16.69 13.67 -16.37
C ILE A 289 -17.61 13.03 -17.42
N ARG A 290 -18.00 11.76 -17.23
CA ARG A 290 -18.87 11.02 -18.16
C ARG A 290 -20.19 11.74 -18.42
N ASP A 291 -20.77 12.33 -17.38
CA ASP A 291 -22.06 13.05 -17.49
C ASP A 291 -21.96 14.28 -18.39
N ARG A 292 -20.77 14.88 -18.56
CA ARG A 292 -20.54 16.07 -19.40
C ARG A 292 -19.83 15.77 -20.72
N LEU A 293 -18.94 14.78 -20.71
CA LEU A 293 -18.18 14.32 -21.87
C LEU A 293 -18.47 12.82 -22.11
N PRO A 294 -19.62 12.50 -22.67
CA PRO A 294 -20.10 11.12 -22.80
C PRO A 294 -19.22 10.24 -23.71
N THR A 295 -18.44 10.84 -24.58
CA THR A 295 -17.54 10.15 -25.54
C THR A 295 -16.11 10.06 -25.04
N ALA A 296 -15.74 10.72 -23.91
CA ALA A 296 -14.40 10.68 -23.35
C ALA A 296 -13.98 9.24 -23.02
N THR A 297 -12.72 8.92 -23.27
CA THR A 297 -12.10 7.67 -22.80
C THR A 297 -11.54 7.88 -21.40
N ILE A 298 -12.25 7.41 -20.39
CA ILE A 298 -11.89 7.59 -18.99
C ILE A 298 -11.27 6.32 -18.44
N ILE A 299 -10.01 6.39 -18.03
CA ILE A 299 -9.25 5.28 -17.44
C ILE A 299 -9.00 5.63 -16.00
N MET A 300 -9.64 4.92 -15.08
CA MET A 300 -9.42 5.06 -13.64
C MET A 300 -8.50 3.96 -13.12
N PHE A 301 -7.47 4.31 -12.36
CA PHE A 301 -6.64 3.34 -11.67
C PHE A 301 -6.73 3.52 -10.15
N TRP A 302 -7.18 2.48 -9.49
CA TRP A 302 -7.32 2.40 -8.03
C TRP A 302 -6.07 1.81 -7.41
N HIS A 303 -5.27 2.63 -6.71
CA HIS A 303 -3.92 2.23 -6.25
C HIS A 303 -3.89 1.48 -4.92
N ILE A 304 -4.96 1.49 -4.16
CA ILE A 304 -5.04 0.74 -2.90
C ILE A 304 -5.79 -0.59 -3.11
N PRO A 305 -5.72 -1.55 -2.17
CA PRO A 305 -6.55 -2.74 -2.22
C PRO A 305 -8.03 -2.40 -2.35
N TRP A 306 -8.85 -3.33 -2.84
CA TRP A 306 -10.30 -3.25 -2.76
C TRP A 306 -10.81 -4.30 -1.76
N ALA A 307 -11.69 -3.90 -0.84
CA ALA A 307 -12.26 -4.78 0.17
C ALA A 307 -13.38 -5.65 -0.43
N ASN A 308 -13.68 -6.78 0.23
CA ASN A 308 -14.85 -7.58 -0.10
C ASN A 308 -16.16 -6.81 0.16
N ALA A 309 -17.28 -7.29 -0.37
CA ALA A 309 -18.56 -6.58 -0.31
C ALA A 309 -19.07 -6.36 1.13
N GLU A 310 -18.83 -7.32 2.04
CA GLU A 310 -19.22 -7.20 3.44
C GLU A 310 -18.46 -6.05 4.14
N SER A 311 -17.16 -5.98 3.93
CA SER A 311 -16.33 -4.89 4.50
C SER A 311 -16.63 -3.55 3.83
N PHE A 312 -16.72 -3.52 2.50
CA PHE A 312 -17.02 -2.29 1.78
C PHE A 312 -18.41 -1.74 2.10
N GLY A 313 -19.35 -2.62 2.44
CA GLY A 313 -20.70 -2.29 2.88
C GLY A 313 -20.77 -1.40 4.13
N ILE A 314 -19.67 -1.27 4.90
CA ILE A 314 -19.57 -0.36 6.05
C ILE A 314 -19.58 1.11 5.61
N CYS A 315 -19.09 1.42 4.40
CA CYS A 315 -19.09 2.79 3.87
C CYS A 315 -20.53 3.29 3.70
N PRO A 316 -20.91 4.40 4.35
CA PRO A 316 -22.26 4.96 4.19
C PRO A 316 -22.59 5.36 2.74
N TRP A 317 -21.59 5.82 2.00
CA TRP A 317 -21.71 6.30 0.60
C TRP A 317 -21.13 5.28 -0.40
N ARG A 318 -21.26 3.99 -0.08
CA ARG A 318 -20.77 2.89 -0.92
C ARG A 318 -21.38 2.89 -2.33
N GLN A 319 -22.66 3.26 -2.44
CA GLN A 319 -23.36 3.31 -3.72
C GLN A 319 -22.79 4.42 -4.59
N GLU A 320 -22.66 5.62 -4.06
CA GLU A 320 -22.13 6.79 -4.77
C GLU A 320 -20.68 6.59 -5.22
N ILE A 321 -19.87 5.92 -4.40
CA ILE A 321 -18.48 5.57 -4.76
C ILE A 321 -18.46 4.57 -5.93
N LEU A 322 -19.29 3.52 -5.89
CA LEU A 322 -19.37 2.54 -6.97
C LEU A 322 -19.88 3.17 -8.25
N GLU A 323 -20.96 3.94 -8.20
CA GLU A 323 -21.49 4.66 -9.35
C GLU A 323 -20.48 5.65 -9.95
N GLY A 324 -19.73 6.34 -9.06
CA GLY A 324 -18.64 7.22 -9.45
C GLY A 324 -17.58 6.52 -10.29
N LEU A 325 -17.11 5.37 -9.83
CA LEU A 325 -16.11 4.55 -10.51
C LEU A 325 -16.62 3.93 -11.81
N LEU A 326 -17.90 3.54 -11.86
CA LEU A 326 -18.54 2.98 -13.07
C LEU A 326 -18.69 3.99 -14.21
N GLY A 327 -18.47 5.28 -13.98
CA GLY A 327 -18.32 6.26 -15.06
C GLY A 327 -17.09 6.05 -15.94
N SER A 328 -16.16 5.21 -15.52
CA SER A 328 -14.93 4.89 -16.25
C SER A 328 -15.20 4.02 -17.47
N SER A 329 -14.41 4.21 -18.55
CA SER A 329 -14.33 3.27 -19.68
C SER A 329 -13.54 2.02 -19.28
N ILE A 330 -12.48 2.23 -18.50
CA ILE A 330 -11.61 1.17 -17.96
C ILE A 330 -11.36 1.48 -16.47
N LEU A 331 -11.56 0.49 -15.61
CA LEU A 331 -11.20 0.55 -14.20
C LEU A 331 -10.14 -0.49 -13.88
N GLY A 332 -8.98 -0.02 -13.42
CA GLY A 332 -7.80 -0.83 -13.15
C GLY A 332 -7.52 -1.01 -11.66
N PHE A 333 -7.08 -2.20 -11.29
CA PHE A 333 -6.59 -2.57 -9.97
C PHE A 333 -5.26 -3.32 -10.07
N HIS A 334 -4.48 -3.36 -8.99
CA HIS A 334 -3.19 -4.08 -8.98
C HIS A 334 -3.32 -5.59 -9.11
N THR A 335 -4.42 -6.19 -8.67
CA THR A 335 -4.59 -7.65 -8.65
C THR A 335 -5.99 -8.06 -9.12
N ARG A 336 -6.05 -9.25 -9.71
CA ARG A 336 -7.32 -9.86 -10.13
C ARG A 336 -8.30 -10.06 -8.97
N VAL A 337 -7.80 -10.32 -7.76
CA VAL A 337 -8.63 -10.49 -6.57
C VAL A 337 -9.41 -9.21 -6.28
N HIS A 338 -8.77 -8.05 -6.38
CA HIS A 338 -9.43 -6.76 -6.17
C HIS A 338 -10.44 -6.44 -7.26
N CYS A 339 -10.18 -6.80 -8.52
CA CYS A 339 -11.17 -6.73 -9.58
C CYS A 339 -12.41 -7.56 -9.24
N ASN A 340 -12.21 -8.81 -8.79
CA ASN A 340 -13.32 -9.70 -8.45
C ASN A 340 -14.13 -9.15 -7.25
N TYR A 341 -13.47 -8.59 -6.23
CA TYR A 341 -14.15 -7.96 -5.10
C TYR A 341 -14.94 -6.71 -5.52
N PHE A 342 -14.39 -5.91 -6.42
CA PHE A 342 -15.12 -4.77 -6.97
C PHE A 342 -16.40 -5.21 -7.71
N VAL A 343 -16.29 -6.19 -8.60
CA VAL A 343 -17.43 -6.74 -9.32
C VAL A 343 -18.48 -7.32 -8.36
N ASP A 344 -18.05 -8.05 -7.32
CA ASP A 344 -18.95 -8.57 -6.27
C ASP A 344 -19.64 -7.43 -5.50
N CYS A 345 -18.94 -6.34 -5.21
CA CYS A 345 -19.54 -5.14 -4.60
C CYS A 345 -20.60 -4.50 -5.50
N VAL A 346 -20.31 -4.35 -6.80
CA VAL A 346 -21.29 -3.81 -7.79
C VAL A 346 -22.54 -4.69 -7.82
N TYR A 347 -22.36 -6.01 -7.96
CA TYR A 347 -23.45 -6.94 -8.01
C TYR A 347 -24.35 -6.90 -6.76
N ARG A 348 -23.75 -6.90 -5.56
CA ARG A 348 -24.49 -6.97 -4.31
C ARG A 348 -25.04 -5.64 -3.81
N ILE A 349 -24.41 -4.53 -4.13
CA ILE A 349 -24.78 -3.22 -3.60
C ILE A 349 -25.68 -2.46 -4.58
N LEU A 350 -25.38 -2.56 -5.89
CA LEU A 350 -26.15 -1.88 -6.94
C LEU A 350 -27.19 -2.79 -7.59
N GLU A 351 -27.15 -4.09 -7.31
CA GLU A 351 -28.03 -5.11 -7.91
C GLU A 351 -27.99 -5.12 -9.44
N ALA A 352 -26.77 -4.87 -10.02
CA ALA A 352 -26.55 -4.64 -11.44
C ALA A 352 -25.66 -5.73 -12.09
#